data_d5394699240ac46b1aa99d8e6e0325d8
#
_entry.id   d5394699240ac46b1aa99d8e6e0325d8
#
_cell.length_a   1.000
_cell.length_b   1.000
_cell.length_c   1.000
_cell.angle_alpha   90.00
_cell.angle_beta   90.00
_cell.angle_gamma   90.00
#
_symmetry.space_group_name_H-M   'P 1'
#
loop_
_entity.id
_entity.type
_entity.pdbx_description
1 polymer ?
#
loop_
_entity_poly.entity_id
_entity_poly.type
_entity_poly.pdbx_seq_one_letter_code
_entity_poly.pdbx_strand_id
1 'polypeptide(L)'
;MRFRLQMYKIFVNCHRLKHIYKRFNMRKAFFLIATVFLLGCTSNNINNSCFTFISVNETVNLDLPQFIDLQVPGGWAYTTGGQQGLIIYNLNGVQFKAYDRLCPGQNLSACSQMIVDSSLRILCQCDDSEFNILNGAPLTQGISCFANEYLVENLNGSILRITNF
;
A
#
# COMPACT_ATOMS: atom_id res chain seq x y z
N MET A 1 -37.56 12.01 33.75
CA MET A 1 -38.83 11.48 33.16
C MET A 1 -38.79 11.34 31.61
N ARG A 2 -37.76 11.79 30.90
CA ARG A 2 -37.64 11.68 29.41
C ARG A 2 -37.07 10.35 28.89
N PHE A 3 -36.33 9.60 29.67
CA PHE A 3 -35.70 8.35 29.25
C PHE A 3 -36.65 7.15 29.11
N ARG A 4 -37.75 7.10 29.86
CA ARG A 4 -38.75 6.02 29.80
C ARG A 4 -39.62 6.03 28.54
N LEU A 5 -39.82 7.19 27.93
CA LEU A 5 -40.65 7.34 26.72
C LEU A 5 -39.91 6.91 25.43
N GLN A 6 -38.58 7.01 25.39
CA GLN A 6 -37.82 6.57 24.23
C GLN A 6 -37.71 5.04 24.12
N MET A 7 -37.58 4.35 25.23
CA MET A 7 -37.55 2.88 25.25
C MET A 7 -38.88 2.26 24.82
N TYR A 8 -39.97 2.89 25.15
CA TYR A 8 -41.30 2.43 24.75
C TYR A 8 -41.54 2.52 23.24
N LYS A 9 -41.06 3.58 22.59
CA LYS A 9 -41.14 3.73 21.12
C LYS A 9 -40.31 2.67 20.36
N ILE A 10 -39.18 2.29 20.90
CA ILE A 10 -38.31 1.25 20.27
C ILE A 10 -38.99 -0.15 20.41
N PHE A 11 -39.66 -0.42 21.55
CA PHE A 11 -40.32 -1.70 21.77
C PHE A 11 -41.58 -1.88 20.91
N VAL A 12 -42.35 -0.81 20.70
CA VAL A 12 -43.56 -0.85 19.85
C VAL A 12 -43.21 -1.01 18.37
N ASN A 13 -42.08 -0.44 17.89
CA ASN A 13 -41.61 -0.64 16.52
C ASN A 13 -41.11 -2.07 16.29
N CYS A 14 -40.49 -2.72 17.27
CA CYS A 14 -40.02 -4.08 17.15
C CYS A 14 -41.19 -5.08 17.07
N HIS A 15 -42.30 -4.82 17.73
CA HIS A 15 -43.49 -5.69 17.67
C HIS A 15 -44.24 -5.57 16.33
N ARG A 16 -44.21 -4.39 15.68
CA ARG A 16 -44.82 -4.18 14.36
C ARG A 16 -44.00 -4.89 13.25
N LEU A 17 -42.69 -4.94 13.38
CA LEU A 17 -41.83 -5.64 12.44
C LEU A 17 -42.02 -7.17 12.46
N LYS A 18 -42.36 -7.75 13.63
CA LYS A 18 -42.65 -9.19 13.73
C LYS A 18 -43.93 -9.59 12.97
N HIS A 19 -44.92 -8.72 12.84
CA HIS A 19 -46.17 -9.00 12.11
C HIS A 19 -45.98 -8.93 10.57
N ILE A 20 -45.03 -8.11 10.09
CA ILE A 20 -44.71 -8.01 8.66
C ILE A 20 -43.91 -9.23 8.20
N TYR A 21 -43.05 -9.76 9.09
CA TYR A 21 -42.22 -10.92 8.77
C TYR A 21 -42.99 -12.23 8.55
N LYS A 22 -44.19 -12.34 9.15
CA LYS A 22 -45.01 -13.58 9.07
C LYS A 22 -45.78 -13.75 7.76
N ARG A 23 -45.80 -12.73 6.87
CA ARG A 23 -46.46 -12.79 5.55
C ARG A 23 -45.49 -12.82 4.36
N PHE A 24 -44.20 -12.79 4.60
CA PHE A 24 -43.21 -12.86 3.52
C PHE A 24 -42.92 -14.33 3.19
N ASN A 25 -43.39 -14.78 2.01
CA ASN A 25 -43.11 -16.12 1.52
C ASN A 25 -41.58 -16.34 1.53
N MET A 26 -41.10 -17.40 2.19
CA MET A 26 -39.67 -17.72 2.34
C MET A 26 -38.89 -17.72 1.00
N ARG A 27 -39.56 -18.05 -0.09
CA ARG A 27 -39.00 -17.99 -1.46
C ARG A 27 -38.66 -16.57 -1.91
N LYS A 28 -39.46 -15.55 -1.54
CA LYS A 28 -39.18 -14.13 -1.88
C LYS A 28 -38.11 -13.52 -1.01
N ALA A 29 -38.00 -13.92 0.27
CA ALA A 29 -36.91 -13.51 1.15
C ALA A 29 -35.55 -14.04 0.67
N PHE A 30 -35.52 -15.26 0.16
CA PHE A 30 -34.30 -15.85 -0.39
C PHE A 30 -33.80 -15.12 -1.64
N PHE A 31 -34.71 -14.69 -2.51
CA PHE A 31 -34.37 -13.87 -3.69
C PHE A 31 -33.88 -12.47 -3.34
N LEU A 32 -34.44 -11.85 -2.29
CA LEU A 32 -33.99 -10.53 -1.81
C LEU A 32 -32.62 -10.59 -1.17
N ILE A 33 -32.31 -11.62 -0.42
CA ILE A 33 -30.97 -11.83 0.18
C ILE A 33 -29.95 -12.15 -0.90
N ALA A 34 -30.30 -12.97 -1.91
CA ALA A 34 -29.41 -13.28 -3.02
C ALA A 34 -29.07 -12.06 -3.89
N THR A 35 -30.02 -11.13 -4.08
CA THR A 35 -29.74 -9.88 -4.83
C THR A 35 -28.85 -8.91 -4.07
N VAL A 36 -28.88 -8.87 -2.74
CA VAL A 36 -27.99 -8.03 -1.93
C VAL A 36 -26.55 -8.53 -2.00
N PHE A 37 -26.33 -9.85 -2.13
CA PHE A 37 -24.97 -10.40 -2.28
C PHE A 37 -24.33 -10.14 -3.66
N LEU A 38 -25.11 -9.76 -4.67
CA LEU A 38 -24.60 -9.44 -6.00
C LEU A 38 -24.17 -7.96 -6.16
N LEU A 39 -24.40 -7.12 -5.16
CA LEU A 39 -24.02 -5.70 -5.18
C LEU A 39 -22.68 -5.40 -4.50
N GLY A 40 -21.94 -6.40 -4.09
CA GLY A 40 -20.66 -6.25 -3.40
C GLY A 40 -19.50 -6.63 -4.28
N CYS A 41 -18.88 -5.70 -4.89
CA CYS A 41 -17.46 -5.47 -5.15
C CYS A 41 -17.32 -4.57 -6.37
N THR A 42 -17.48 -3.29 -6.18
CA THR A 42 -16.78 -2.34 -7.04
C THR A 42 -15.33 -2.38 -6.58
N SER A 43 -14.47 -3.06 -7.32
CA SER A 43 -13.04 -2.79 -7.27
C SER A 43 -12.85 -1.34 -7.69
N ASN A 44 -12.70 -0.46 -6.73
CA ASN A 44 -12.19 0.87 -7.01
C ASN A 44 -10.78 0.63 -7.55
N ASN A 45 -10.62 0.69 -8.88
CA ASN A 45 -9.34 0.97 -9.47
C ASN A 45 -8.99 2.38 -8.98
N ILE A 46 -8.26 2.45 -7.88
CA ILE A 46 -7.56 3.64 -7.48
C ILE A 46 -6.50 3.79 -8.58
N ASN A 47 -6.83 4.60 -9.60
CA ASN A 47 -5.83 5.12 -10.51
C ASN A 47 -4.88 5.89 -9.61
N ASN A 48 -3.77 5.25 -9.25
CA ASN A 48 -2.74 5.84 -8.43
C ASN A 48 -2.04 6.86 -9.34
N SER A 49 -2.60 8.08 -9.41
CA SER A 49 -2.02 9.20 -10.17
C SER A 49 -0.65 9.64 -9.63
N CYS A 50 -0.18 8.95 -8.58
CA CYS A 50 1.10 9.21 -7.94
C CYS A 50 2.30 8.74 -8.78
N PHE A 51 2.09 7.81 -9.73
CA PHE A 51 3.18 7.22 -10.53
C PHE A 51 2.78 6.99 -11.97
N THR A 52 3.75 7.15 -12.86
CA THR A 52 3.67 6.65 -14.23
C THR A 52 4.21 5.22 -14.25
N PHE A 53 3.45 4.28 -14.80
CA PHE A 53 3.89 2.90 -14.93
C PHE A 53 5.08 2.81 -15.89
N ILE A 54 6.17 2.20 -15.43
CA ILE A 54 7.30 1.78 -16.25
C ILE A 54 7.62 0.31 -15.95
N SER A 55 8.10 -0.42 -16.93
CA SER A 55 8.55 -1.80 -16.73
C SER A 55 9.93 -1.82 -16.08
N VAL A 56 10.06 -2.58 -14.98
CA VAL A 56 11.31 -2.82 -14.28
C VAL A 56 11.63 -4.30 -14.29
N ASN A 57 12.87 -4.66 -14.60
CA ASN A 57 13.42 -6.01 -14.54
C ASN A 57 14.93 -5.91 -14.31
N GLU A 58 15.29 -5.66 -13.06
CA GLU A 58 16.68 -5.45 -12.65
C GLU A 58 17.19 -6.66 -11.86
N THR A 59 18.48 -6.95 -12.03
CA THR A 59 19.16 -8.01 -11.27
C THR A 59 20.32 -7.42 -10.49
N VAL A 60 20.36 -7.68 -9.18
CA VAL A 60 21.38 -7.17 -8.27
C VAL A 60 22.15 -8.33 -7.67
N ASN A 61 23.49 -8.32 -7.81
CA ASN A 61 24.35 -9.27 -7.17
C ASN A 61 24.91 -8.67 -5.86
N LEU A 62 24.52 -9.23 -4.74
CA LEU A 62 24.90 -8.77 -3.40
C LEU A 62 26.39 -8.96 -3.07
N ASP A 63 27.11 -9.80 -3.85
CA ASP A 63 28.55 -10.05 -3.67
C ASP A 63 29.41 -8.92 -4.29
N LEU A 64 28.79 -8.00 -5.03
CA LEU A 64 29.52 -6.85 -5.58
C LEU A 64 29.79 -5.80 -4.50
N PRO A 65 30.96 -5.13 -4.50
CA PRO A 65 31.36 -4.17 -3.47
C PRO A 65 30.36 -3.04 -3.22
N GLN A 66 29.67 -2.56 -4.27
CA GLN A 66 28.67 -1.48 -4.13
C GLN A 66 27.40 -1.89 -3.38
N PHE A 67 27.20 -3.17 -3.15
CA PHE A 67 26.03 -3.74 -2.47
C PHE A 67 26.37 -4.41 -1.14
N ILE A 68 27.60 -4.21 -0.63
CA ILE A 68 28.07 -4.86 0.59
C ILE A 68 27.19 -4.54 1.80
N ASP A 69 26.62 -3.33 1.87
CA ASP A 69 25.73 -2.91 2.95
C ASP A 69 24.40 -3.70 2.94
N LEU A 70 24.00 -4.23 1.77
CA LEU A 70 22.82 -5.08 1.66
C LEU A 70 23.01 -6.49 2.24
N GLN A 71 24.23 -6.89 2.61
CA GLN A 71 24.47 -8.20 3.24
C GLN A 71 24.06 -8.24 4.71
N VAL A 72 23.81 -7.08 5.33
CA VAL A 72 23.37 -6.99 6.74
C VAL A 72 21.95 -6.46 6.85
N PRO A 73 21.11 -6.98 7.76
CA PRO A 73 19.79 -6.42 8.03
C PRO A 73 19.86 -4.94 8.38
N GLY A 74 18.98 -4.13 7.79
CA GLY A 74 18.97 -2.68 7.95
C GLY A 74 19.87 -1.94 6.96
N GLY A 75 20.71 -2.64 6.19
CA GLY A 75 21.51 -2.05 5.14
C GLY A 75 20.69 -1.68 3.91
N TRP A 76 21.17 -0.70 3.16
CA TRP A 76 20.52 -0.23 1.94
C TRP A 76 21.55 0.16 0.87
N ALA A 77 21.13 0.20 -0.37
CA ALA A 77 21.96 0.63 -1.50
C ALA A 77 21.10 1.22 -2.62
N TYR A 78 21.74 1.98 -3.49
CA TYR A 78 21.11 2.44 -4.73
C TYR A 78 21.53 1.57 -5.91
N THR A 79 20.61 1.43 -6.88
CA THR A 79 20.91 0.81 -8.18
C THR A 79 20.17 1.52 -9.30
N THR A 80 20.47 1.15 -10.52
CA THR A 80 19.75 1.60 -11.73
C THR A 80 18.36 0.97 -11.78
N GLY A 81 17.56 1.44 -12.75
CA GLY A 81 16.17 0.99 -12.95
C GLY A 81 15.17 2.00 -12.41
N GLY A 82 13.87 1.69 -12.56
CA GLY A 82 12.83 2.63 -12.21
C GLY A 82 12.87 3.91 -13.03
N GLN A 83 12.23 4.95 -12.52
CA GLN A 83 12.21 6.27 -13.19
C GLN A 83 13.45 7.11 -12.86
N GLN A 84 13.96 7.02 -11.62
CA GLN A 84 15.16 7.76 -11.18
C GLN A 84 16.17 6.89 -10.42
N GLY A 85 16.20 5.59 -10.69
CA GLY A 85 16.97 4.61 -9.94
C GLY A 85 16.12 3.95 -8.84
N LEU A 86 16.72 2.98 -8.15
CA LEU A 86 16.06 2.22 -7.10
C LEU A 86 16.80 2.37 -5.77
N ILE A 87 16.05 2.38 -4.68
CA ILE A 87 16.53 2.15 -3.33
C ILE A 87 16.25 0.69 -3.00
N ILE A 88 17.25 -0.07 -2.60
CA ILE A 88 17.08 -1.42 -2.08
C ILE A 88 17.36 -1.39 -0.59
N TYR A 89 16.54 -2.06 0.20
CA TYR A 89 16.66 -2.15 1.66
C TYR A 89 16.59 -3.61 2.10
N ASN A 90 17.55 -4.05 2.91
CA ASN A 90 17.54 -5.37 3.52
C ASN A 90 16.71 -5.35 4.81
N LEU A 91 15.55 -6.01 4.82
CA LEU A 91 14.66 -6.02 5.97
C LEU A 91 15.17 -6.93 7.10
N ASN A 92 15.67 -8.14 6.78
CA ASN A 92 16.01 -9.16 7.78
C ASN A 92 17.06 -10.20 7.33
N GLY A 93 17.79 -9.92 6.26
CA GLY A 93 18.77 -10.84 5.67
C GLY A 93 18.21 -11.78 4.60
N VAL A 94 16.89 -11.93 4.51
CA VAL A 94 16.20 -12.81 3.56
C VAL A 94 15.22 -12.02 2.68
N GLN A 95 14.53 -11.08 3.28
CA GLN A 95 13.53 -10.24 2.64
C GLN A 95 14.11 -8.86 2.36
N PHE A 96 13.85 -8.37 1.16
CA PHE A 96 14.30 -7.07 0.69
C PHE A 96 13.10 -6.26 0.21
N LYS A 97 13.24 -4.95 0.29
CA LYS A 97 12.34 -3.95 -0.29
C LYS A 97 13.05 -3.20 -1.40
N ALA A 98 12.33 -2.82 -2.43
CA ALA A 98 12.85 -1.94 -3.48
C ALA A 98 11.83 -0.84 -3.78
N TYR A 99 12.30 0.39 -3.83
CA TYR A 99 11.47 1.56 -4.13
C TYR A 99 12.06 2.34 -5.29
N ASP A 100 11.20 2.90 -6.15
CA ASP A 100 11.64 3.93 -7.10
C ASP A 100 12.17 5.14 -6.34
N ARG A 101 13.21 5.76 -6.87
CA ARG A 101 13.74 7.00 -6.30
C ARG A 101 13.01 8.25 -6.79
N LEU A 102 12.01 8.13 -7.65
CA LEU A 102 11.16 9.26 -8.00
C LEU A 102 10.22 9.58 -6.83
N CYS A 103 10.23 10.83 -6.38
CA CYS A 103 9.27 11.34 -5.41
C CYS A 103 7.82 11.13 -5.88
N PRO A 104 6.95 10.55 -5.05
CA PRO A 104 5.56 10.31 -5.39
C PRO A 104 4.83 11.59 -5.82
N GLY A 105 4.17 11.55 -6.98
CA GLY A 105 3.40 12.68 -7.52
C GLY A 105 4.23 13.82 -8.10
N GLN A 106 5.56 13.70 -8.14
CA GLN A 106 6.45 14.70 -8.73
C GLN A 106 6.81 14.35 -10.18
N ASN A 107 7.13 15.39 -10.96
CA ASN A 107 7.73 15.21 -12.28
C ASN A 107 9.24 14.97 -12.15
N LEU A 108 9.82 14.34 -13.18
CA LEU A 108 11.25 14.10 -13.24
C LEU A 108 12.03 15.43 -13.17
N SER A 109 12.88 15.57 -12.16
CA SER A 109 13.74 16.73 -11.93
C SER A 109 14.93 16.33 -11.05
N ALA A 110 15.90 17.21 -10.89
CA ALA A 110 17.06 16.95 -10.04
C ALA A 110 16.69 16.75 -8.56
N CYS A 111 15.69 17.51 -8.06
CA CYS A 111 15.26 17.38 -6.66
C CYS A 111 14.25 16.25 -6.42
N SER A 112 13.62 15.71 -7.47
CA SER A 112 12.62 14.64 -7.31
C SER A 112 13.24 13.26 -7.09
N GLN A 113 14.56 13.16 -7.02
CA GLN A 113 15.24 11.92 -6.69
C GLN A 113 15.32 11.75 -5.16
N MET A 114 14.63 10.72 -4.65
CA MET A 114 14.64 10.42 -3.22
C MET A 114 15.99 9.89 -2.74
N ILE A 115 16.30 10.18 -1.50
CA ILE A 115 17.49 9.71 -0.79
C ILE A 115 17.08 8.99 0.50
N VAL A 116 17.94 8.13 1.02
CA VAL A 116 17.80 7.54 2.35
C VAL A 116 18.57 8.41 3.35
N ASP A 117 17.90 8.83 4.41
CA ASP A 117 18.56 9.55 5.50
C ASP A 117 19.10 8.58 6.57
N SER A 118 19.86 9.12 7.53
CA SER A 118 20.47 8.35 8.62
C SER A 118 19.46 7.69 9.56
N SER A 119 18.18 8.07 9.50
CA SER A 119 17.10 7.57 10.35
C SER A 119 16.28 6.47 9.67
N LEU A 120 16.76 5.90 8.57
CA LEU A 120 16.06 4.88 7.77
C LEU A 120 14.71 5.38 7.23
N ARG A 121 14.68 6.64 6.82
CA ARG A 121 13.57 7.26 6.11
C ARG A 121 13.99 7.52 4.68
N ILE A 122 13.03 7.51 3.79
CA ILE A 122 13.21 7.95 2.41
C ILE A 122 12.73 9.40 2.35
N LEU A 123 13.60 10.31 1.89
CA LEU A 123 13.35 11.74 1.83
C LEU A 123 13.25 12.20 0.38
N CYS A 124 12.18 12.93 0.05
CA CYS A 124 12.05 13.67 -1.18
C CYS A 124 12.68 15.06 -1.02
N GLN A 125 13.68 15.39 -1.85
CA GLN A 125 14.40 16.65 -1.76
C GLN A 125 13.65 17.86 -2.35
N CYS A 126 12.52 17.64 -3.07
CA CYS A 126 11.72 18.72 -3.66
C CYS A 126 10.81 19.42 -2.64
N ASP A 127 10.26 18.69 -1.69
CA ASP A 127 9.21 19.15 -0.79
C ASP A 127 9.40 18.67 0.66
N ASP A 128 10.57 18.07 0.96
CA ASP A 128 10.92 17.50 2.26
C ASP A 128 9.91 16.43 2.76
N SER A 129 9.15 15.82 1.84
CA SER A 129 8.27 14.73 2.21
C SER A 129 9.08 13.49 2.57
N GLU A 130 8.65 12.82 3.65
CA GLU A 130 9.30 11.67 4.22
C GLU A 130 8.44 10.42 4.08
N PHE A 131 9.10 9.27 3.85
CA PHE A 131 8.46 7.97 3.72
C PHE A 131 9.18 6.94 4.59
N ASN A 132 8.40 6.01 5.13
CA ASN A 132 8.94 4.91 5.91
C ASN A 132 9.57 3.87 4.98
N ILE A 133 10.86 3.56 5.17
CA ILE A 133 11.60 2.61 4.33
C ILE A 133 11.10 1.16 4.46
N LEU A 134 10.39 0.82 5.53
CA LEU A 134 9.90 -0.55 5.75
C LEU A 134 8.67 -0.89 4.90
N ASN A 135 7.82 0.11 4.60
CA ASN A 135 6.53 -0.12 3.94
C ASN A 135 6.14 0.96 2.92
N GLY A 136 7.02 1.93 2.66
CA GLY A 136 6.76 3.02 1.71
C GLY A 136 5.71 4.04 2.14
N ALA A 137 5.14 3.92 3.34
CA ALA A 137 4.07 4.81 3.79
C ALA A 137 4.58 6.25 4.01
N PRO A 138 3.79 7.28 3.63
CA PRO A 138 4.16 8.66 3.91
C PRO A 138 4.15 8.93 5.41
N LEU A 139 5.18 9.63 5.89
CA LEU A 139 5.31 10.12 7.27
C LEU A 139 4.90 11.58 7.39
N THR A 140 5.00 12.33 6.29
CA THR A 140 4.60 13.74 6.22
C THR A 140 3.08 13.87 6.10
N GLN A 141 2.48 14.72 6.93
CA GLN A 141 1.05 15.00 6.89
C GLN A 141 0.62 15.61 5.55
N GLY A 142 -0.54 15.18 5.04
CA GLY A 142 -1.11 15.69 3.79
C GLY A 142 -0.63 14.96 2.54
N ILE A 143 0.39 14.11 2.64
CA ILE A 143 0.83 13.23 1.56
C ILE A 143 0.01 11.94 1.60
N SER A 144 -0.65 11.64 0.48
CA SER A 144 -1.47 10.42 0.33
C SER A 144 -0.81 9.34 -0.52
N CYS A 145 0.20 9.71 -1.30
CA CYS A 145 0.95 8.79 -2.14
C CYS A 145 2.00 8.04 -1.31
N PHE A 146 2.11 6.73 -1.56
CA PHE A 146 3.19 5.90 -1.00
C PHE A 146 4.42 5.98 -1.90
N ALA A 147 5.60 5.65 -1.40
CA ALA A 147 6.76 5.37 -2.23
C ALA A 147 6.45 4.19 -3.17
N ASN A 148 6.85 4.29 -4.44
CA ASN A 148 6.55 3.26 -5.44
C ASN A 148 7.39 2.02 -5.18
N GLU A 149 6.78 0.96 -4.69
CA GLU A 149 7.43 -0.31 -4.33
C GLU A 149 7.43 -1.27 -5.53
N TYR A 150 8.52 -2.02 -5.67
CA TYR A 150 8.69 -3.10 -6.63
C TYR A 150 8.81 -4.45 -5.93
N LEU A 151 8.43 -5.51 -6.61
CA LEU A 151 8.62 -6.88 -6.13
C LEU A 151 10.11 -7.22 -6.12
N VAL A 152 10.59 -7.77 -5.00
CA VAL A 152 11.96 -8.28 -4.88
C VAL A 152 11.92 -9.77 -4.60
N GLU A 153 12.52 -10.54 -5.49
CA GLU A 153 12.73 -11.98 -5.34
C GLU A 153 14.21 -12.25 -5.01
N ASN A 154 14.46 -12.92 -3.90
CA ASN A 154 15.79 -13.43 -3.58
C ASN A 154 15.95 -14.83 -4.18
N LEU A 155 16.73 -14.95 -5.26
CA LEU A 155 16.80 -16.17 -6.05
C LEU A 155 17.67 -17.25 -5.41
N ASN A 156 18.78 -16.88 -4.75
CA ASN A 156 19.76 -17.85 -4.23
C ASN A 156 20.60 -17.35 -3.04
N GLY A 157 20.13 -16.30 -2.37
CA GLY A 157 20.86 -15.67 -1.26
C GLY A 157 21.82 -14.55 -1.67
N SER A 158 22.35 -14.57 -2.89
CA SER A 158 23.26 -13.54 -3.41
C SER A 158 22.69 -12.73 -4.57
N ILE A 159 21.64 -13.21 -5.23
CA ILE A 159 21.04 -12.55 -6.39
C ILE A 159 19.62 -12.13 -6.07
N LEU A 160 19.37 -10.83 -6.18
CA LEU A 160 18.02 -10.26 -6.13
C LEU A 160 17.52 -9.96 -7.54
N ARG A 161 16.27 -10.27 -7.79
CA ARG A 161 15.55 -9.86 -9.00
C ARG A 161 14.44 -8.88 -8.59
N ILE A 162 14.38 -7.73 -9.26
CA ILE A 162 13.44 -6.66 -8.98
C ILE A 162 12.55 -6.47 -10.20
N THR A 163 11.24 -6.60 -10.02
CA THR A 163 10.25 -6.51 -11.10
C THR A 163 9.01 -5.73 -10.65
N ASN A 164 8.16 -5.36 -11.60
CA ASN A 164 6.82 -4.89 -11.27
C ASN A 164 5.98 -6.03 -10.66
N PHE A 165 4.95 -5.68 -9.88
CA PHE A 165 3.93 -6.60 -9.37
C PHE A 165 3.07 -7.16 -10.50
#